data_89b00dd96d32d8db86e99f9de0c4f80a
#
_entry.id   89b00dd96d32d8db86e99f9de0c4f80a
#
_cell.length_a   1.000
_cell.length_b   1.000
_cell.length_c   1.000
_cell.angle_alpha   90.00
_cell.angle_beta   90.00
_cell.angle_gamma   90.00
#
_symmetry.space_group_name_H-M   'P 1'
#
loop_
_entity.id
_entity.type
_entity.pdbx_description
1 polymer ?
#
loop_
_entity_poly.entity_id
_entity_poly.type
_entity_poly.pdbx_seq_one_letter_code
_entity_poly.pdbx_strand_id
1 'polypeptide(L)'
;MSTRKATHADSWYTGNAARLDRELSEWLEAVKPSPEDEYNPPVPGTKAIIAPHAGYAYSGPAAAWAYKSIDTTGIKRVFILGPSHHVYLDGCALTQCTQYETPIGPLPIDIETTRELKNSGQFVEMDLQTDEDEHSIEMHLPYVRKVFEGKDISIVPILVGAIDYDKEVAYGKLLAPYLARDDTFFVVSSDFCHWGLRFQYTFYYPQPPPSDIPPVRLSRADPSPASLKDHPIHASISALDHEAMELLTMPPFTASQAHHEFSQYLARTKNTICGRHPIGVLLGALAALQRQGKAPKLKWVRYEQSSQCMTVRDSSVSYASAFVKF
;
A
#
# COMPACT_ATOMS: atom_id res chain seq x y z
N MET A 1 6.64 -23.04 -18.60
CA MET A 1 6.84 -21.85 -17.76
C MET A 1 5.58 -21.03 -17.88
N SER A 2 4.87 -20.76 -16.77
CA SER A 2 3.64 -19.98 -16.80
C SER A 2 3.94 -18.50 -16.64
N THR A 3 3.24 -17.67 -17.42
CA THR A 3 3.37 -16.22 -17.41
C THR A 3 2.04 -15.62 -16.98
N ARG A 4 2.05 -14.76 -15.96
CA ARG A 4 0.90 -13.94 -15.57
C ARG A 4 0.74 -12.78 -16.56
N LYS A 5 -0.45 -12.63 -17.10
CA LYS A 5 -0.78 -11.57 -18.04
C LYS A 5 -1.12 -10.27 -17.30
N ALA A 6 -0.92 -9.14 -17.98
CA ALA A 6 -1.33 -7.82 -17.51
C ALA A 6 -2.83 -7.60 -17.77
N THR A 7 -3.68 -8.29 -17.03
CA THR A 7 -5.14 -8.36 -17.26
C THR A 7 -5.89 -7.07 -16.96
N HIS A 8 -5.28 -6.17 -16.18
CA HIS A 8 -5.85 -4.85 -15.84
C HIS A 8 -5.39 -3.74 -16.80
N ALA A 9 -4.49 -4.05 -17.75
CA ALA A 9 -4.14 -3.13 -18.84
C ALA A 9 -5.39 -2.77 -19.67
N ASP A 10 -5.45 -1.52 -20.14
CA ASP A 10 -6.59 -0.89 -20.85
C ASP A 10 -7.87 -0.71 -20.03
N SER A 11 -7.87 -1.13 -18.76
CA SER A 11 -8.99 -0.87 -17.84
C SER A 11 -8.60 -0.02 -16.63
N TRP A 12 -7.50 -0.34 -15.96
CA TRP A 12 -7.00 0.37 -14.79
C TRP A 12 -5.81 1.29 -15.12
N TYR A 13 -5.09 1.00 -16.17
CA TYR A 13 -4.01 1.79 -16.75
C TYR A 13 -3.90 1.47 -18.25
N THR A 14 -3.23 2.33 -19.01
CA THR A 14 -3.11 2.14 -20.46
C THR A 14 -2.24 0.93 -20.81
N GLY A 15 -2.72 0.06 -21.71
CA GLY A 15 -1.95 -1.05 -22.29
C GLY A 15 -0.94 -0.60 -23.36
N ASN A 16 -1.00 0.66 -23.80
CA ASN A 16 -0.03 1.19 -24.76
C ASN A 16 1.31 1.48 -24.08
N ALA A 17 2.34 0.72 -24.42
CA ALA A 17 3.66 0.80 -23.80
C ALA A 17 4.27 2.21 -23.81
N ALA A 18 4.26 2.88 -24.93
CA ALA A 18 4.86 4.23 -25.07
C ALA A 18 4.09 5.29 -24.26
N ARG A 19 2.77 5.16 -24.20
CA ARG A 19 1.94 6.05 -23.40
C ARG A 19 2.15 5.79 -21.92
N LEU A 20 2.15 4.53 -21.49
CA LEU A 20 2.37 4.15 -20.09
C LEU A 20 3.73 4.62 -19.58
N ASP A 21 4.78 4.38 -20.37
CA ASP A 21 6.14 4.83 -20.04
C ASP A 21 6.22 6.34 -19.86
N ARG A 22 5.56 7.11 -20.74
CA ARG A 22 5.49 8.57 -20.63
C ARG A 22 4.72 9.02 -19.39
N GLU A 23 3.52 8.46 -19.14
CA GLU A 23 2.71 8.81 -17.97
C GLU A 23 3.47 8.57 -16.67
N LEU A 24 4.14 7.40 -16.53
CA LEU A 24 4.95 7.09 -15.36
C LEU A 24 6.14 8.06 -15.21
N SER A 25 6.81 8.40 -16.30
CA SER A 25 7.91 9.37 -16.30
C SER A 25 7.43 10.74 -15.86
N GLU A 26 6.33 11.24 -16.43
CA GLU A 26 5.76 12.55 -16.11
C GLU A 26 5.36 12.63 -14.62
N TRP A 27 4.73 11.59 -14.05
CA TRP A 27 4.36 11.57 -12.64
C TRP A 27 5.58 11.53 -11.72
N LEU A 28 6.60 10.75 -12.05
CA LEU A 28 7.86 10.72 -11.29
C LEU A 28 8.61 12.06 -11.35
N GLU A 29 8.61 12.74 -12.49
CA GLU A 29 9.22 14.05 -12.67
C GLU A 29 8.43 15.18 -11.97
N ALA A 30 7.11 15.01 -11.84
CA ALA A 30 6.24 15.96 -11.16
C ALA A 30 6.41 15.94 -9.63
N VAL A 31 7.07 14.93 -9.06
CA VAL A 31 7.39 14.89 -7.62
C VAL A 31 8.40 15.96 -7.28
N LYS A 32 7.92 17.03 -6.64
CA LYS A 32 8.72 18.20 -6.24
C LYS A 32 8.44 18.49 -4.76
N PRO A 33 9.18 17.86 -3.82
CA PRO A 33 9.04 18.17 -2.41
C PRO A 33 9.39 19.62 -2.11
N SER A 34 8.70 20.22 -1.14
CA SER A 34 9.14 21.50 -0.60
C SER A 34 10.36 21.31 0.31
N PRO A 35 11.20 22.33 0.50
CA PRO A 35 12.30 22.24 1.46
C PRO A 35 11.87 21.92 2.90
N GLU A 36 10.63 22.24 3.25
CA GLU A 36 10.03 22.01 4.57
C GLU A 36 9.61 20.55 4.79
N ASP A 37 9.43 19.78 3.71
CA ASP A 37 8.97 18.39 3.78
C ASP A 37 10.01 17.44 4.37
N GLU A 38 11.29 17.86 4.54
CA GLU A 38 12.40 16.99 4.93
C GLU A 38 12.44 15.68 4.12
N TYR A 39 12.09 15.78 2.85
CA TYR A 39 12.02 14.69 1.90
C TYR A 39 12.82 15.06 0.65
N ASN A 40 13.92 14.36 0.43
CA ASN A 40 14.80 14.57 -0.71
C ASN A 40 15.03 13.24 -1.44
N PRO A 41 14.19 12.90 -2.43
CA PRO A 41 14.28 11.64 -3.15
C PRO A 41 15.42 11.65 -4.21
N PRO A 42 16.06 10.47 -4.48
CA PRO A 42 15.87 9.20 -3.78
C PRO A 42 16.40 9.27 -2.34
N VAL A 43 15.74 8.54 -1.43
CA VAL A 43 16.08 8.52 0.00
C VAL A 43 17.06 7.37 0.29
N PRO A 44 18.33 7.66 0.60
CA PRO A 44 19.31 6.61 0.89
C PRO A 44 18.84 5.70 2.03
N GLY A 45 19.06 4.40 1.87
CA GLY A 45 18.68 3.39 2.85
C GLY A 45 17.20 3.06 2.90
N THR A 46 16.41 3.51 1.93
CA THR A 46 15.00 3.09 1.78
C THR A 46 14.91 1.59 1.59
N LYS A 47 14.06 0.94 2.39
CA LYS A 47 13.85 -0.52 2.41
C LYS A 47 12.46 -0.96 2.01
N ALA A 48 11.48 -0.09 2.20
CA ALA A 48 10.10 -0.34 1.81
C ALA A 48 9.38 0.94 1.44
N ILE A 49 8.30 0.79 0.67
CA ILE A 49 7.29 1.82 0.46
C ILE A 49 5.90 1.28 0.77
N ILE A 50 4.99 2.20 1.14
CA ILE A 50 3.54 1.97 1.09
C ILE A 50 3.03 2.84 -0.03
N ALA A 51 2.27 2.26 -0.97
CA ALA A 51 1.78 2.97 -2.15
C ALA A 51 0.37 2.50 -2.55
N PRO A 52 -0.46 3.38 -3.14
CA PRO A 52 -1.82 3.06 -3.56
C PRO A 52 -1.85 2.19 -4.81
N HIS A 53 -3.00 1.50 -5.00
CA HIS A 53 -3.22 0.56 -6.10
C HIS A 53 -4.55 0.77 -6.86
N ALA A 54 -5.21 1.90 -6.70
CA ALA A 54 -6.35 2.26 -7.55
C ALA A 54 -5.92 2.50 -9.01
N GLY A 55 -6.89 2.69 -9.90
CA GLY A 55 -6.61 3.01 -11.30
C GLY A 55 -5.70 4.23 -11.43
N TYR A 56 -4.74 4.17 -12.34
CA TYR A 56 -3.66 5.16 -12.47
C TYR A 56 -4.12 6.59 -12.72
N ALA A 57 -5.27 6.78 -13.37
CA ALA A 57 -5.86 8.10 -13.54
C ALA A 57 -6.14 8.82 -12.19
N TYR A 58 -6.29 8.05 -11.12
CA TYR A 58 -6.55 8.55 -9.77
C TYR A 58 -5.33 8.45 -8.87
N SER A 59 -4.72 7.27 -8.78
CA SER A 59 -3.66 6.96 -7.81
C SER A 59 -2.24 7.14 -8.34
N GLY A 60 -2.05 7.15 -9.67
CA GLY A 60 -0.73 7.21 -10.29
C GLY A 60 0.14 8.36 -9.79
N PRO A 61 -0.35 9.62 -9.81
CA PRO A 61 0.41 10.76 -9.29
C PRO A 61 0.79 10.63 -7.81
N ALA A 62 -0.11 10.11 -6.97
CA ALA A 62 0.16 9.92 -5.55
C ALA A 62 1.21 8.79 -5.33
N ALA A 63 1.08 7.66 -6.06
CA ALA A 63 2.03 6.55 -6.00
C ALA A 63 3.46 7.00 -6.38
N ALA A 64 3.60 7.91 -7.33
CA ALA A 64 4.90 8.42 -7.77
C ALA A 64 5.76 8.96 -6.61
N TRP A 65 5.16 9.54 -5.58
CA TRP A 65 5.88 10.04 -4.40
C TRP A 65 6.57 8.92 -3.62
N ALA A 66 5.90 7.78 -3.44
CA ALA A 66 6.52 6.62 -2.81
C ALA A 66 7.63 6.04 -3.70
N TYR A 67 7.34 5.84 -4.98
CA TYR A 67 8.31 5.28 -5.93
C TYR A 67 9.55 6.15 -6.14
N LYS A 68 9.41 7.47 -6.12
CA LYS A 68 10.53 8.41 -6.21
C LYS A 68 11.50 8.32 -5.03
N SER A 69 11.02 7.84 -3.86
CA SER A 69 11.87 7.68 -2.67
C SER A 69 12.85 6.52 -2.79
N ILE A 70 12.65 5.59 -3.73
CA ILE A 70 13.44 4.36 -3.82
C ILE A 70 14.89 4.66 -4.24
N ASP A 71 15.83 4.29 -3.39
CA ASP A 71 17.22 4.14 -3.79
C ASP A 71 17.40 2.75 -4.40
N THR A 72 17.54 2.69 -5.72
CA THR A 72 17.63 1.43 -6.47
C THR A 72 19.03 0.82 -6.47
N THR A 73 20.00 1.43 -5.75
CA THR A 73 21.38 0.99 -5.73
C THR A 73 21.49 -0.38 -5.06
N GLY A 74 22.04 -1.36 -5.76
CA GLY A 74 22.29 -2.70 -5.24
C GLY A 74 21.06 -3.60 -5.11
N ILE A 75 19.85 -3.10 -5.34
CA ILE A 75 18.60 -3.89 -5.26
C ILE A 75 18.55 -4.89 -6.41
N LYS A 76 18.27 -6.15 -6.06
CA LYS A 76 18.10 -7.28 -6.98
C LYS A 76 16.75 -7.96 -6.84
N ARG A 77 16.07 -7.75 -5.71
CA ARG A 77 14.81 -8.41 -5.37
C ARG A 77 13.80 -7.41 -4.85
N VAL A 78 12.57 -7.48 -5.36
CA VAL A 78 11.46 -6.64 -4.92
C VAL A 78 10.30 -7.52 -4.48
N PHE A 79 10.00 -7.51 -3.17
CA PHE A 79 8.78 -8.08 -2.63
C PHE A 79 7.61 -7.13 -2.89
N ILE A 80 6.47 -7.69 -3.31
CA ILE A 80 5.23 -6.92 -3.49
C ILE A 80 4.13 -7.60 -2.68
N LEU A 81 3.68 -6.95 -1.62
CA LEU A 81 2.64 -7.45 -0.73
C LEU A 81 1.33 -6.74 -1.09
N GLY A 82 0.37 -7.47 -1.64
CA GLY A 82 -0.94 -6.94 -2.01
C GLY A 82 -2.08 -7.62 -1.24
N PRO A 83 -3.14 -6.87 -0.83
CA PRO A 83 -4.31 -7.47 -0.20
C PRO A 83 -5.14 -8.27 -1.21
N SER A 84 -5.72 -9.39 -0.77
CA SER A 84 -6.65 -10.19 -1.56
C SER A 84 -8.03 -9.53 -1.64
N HIS A 85 -8.51 -9.25 -2.86
CA HIS A 85 -9.83 -8.64 -3.10
C HIS A 85 -10.86 -9.65 -3.65
N HIS A 86 -10.42 -10.69 -4.34
CA HIS A 86 -11.28 -11.58 -5.10
C HIS A 86 -11.50 -12.93 -4.43
N VAL A 87 -10.56 -13.40 -3.62
CA VAL A 87 -10.67 -14.70 -2.93
C VAL A 87 -10.51 -14.52 -1.43
N TYR A 88 -11.30 -15.29 -0.66
CA TYR A 88 -11.06 -15.40 0.76
C TYR A 88 -9.83 -16.27 1.02
N LEU A 89 -8.86 -15.73 1.73
CA LEU A 89 -7.61 -16.40 2.07
C LEU A 89 -7.30 -16.12 3.55
N ASP A 90 -7.18 -17.18 4.35
CA ASP A 90 -6.78 -17.09 5.77
C ASP A 90 -5.28 -17.34 5.93
N GLY A 91 -4.47 -16.58 5.22
CA GLY A 91 -3.02 -16.72 5.15
C GLY A 91 -2.45 -15.86 4.02
N CYS A 92 -1.28 -16.23 3.52
CA CYS A 92 -0.65 -15.60 2.37
C CYS A 92 -0.42 -16.63 1.25
N ALA A 93 -0.53 -16.17 0.00
CA ALA A 93 -0.33 -17.02 -1.17
C ALA A 93 0.81 -16.53 -2.06
N LEU A 94 1.49 -17.49 -2.69
CA LEU A 94 2.57 -17.28 -3.64
C LEU A 94 2.12 -17.63 -5.07
N THR A 95 2.71 -16.96 -6.05
CA THR A 95 2.48 -17.27 -7.47
C THR A 95 3.08 -18.60 -7.88
N GLN A 96 2.49 -19.23 -8.89
CA GLN A 96 3.04 -20.38 -9.61
C GLN A 96 3.69 -19.98 -10.94
N CYS A 97 3.68 -18.69 -11.27
CA CYS A 97 4.25 -18.15 -12.50
C CYS A 97 5.78 -18.02 -12.40
N THR A 98 6.42 -17.90 -13.55
CA THR A 98 7.87 -17.64 -13.66
C THR A 98 8.18 -16.20 -14.05
N GLN A 99 7.18 -15.47 -14.54
CA GLN A 99 7.26 -14.04 -14.83
C GLN A 99 5.87 -13.39 -14.83
N TYR A 100 5.86 -12.10 -14.63
CA TYR A 100 4.69 -11.24 -14.77
C TYR A 100 4.89 -10.27 -15.93
N GLU A 101 3.90 -10.15 -16.80
CA GLU A 101 3.91 -9.21 -17.92
C GLU A 101 3.51 -7.80 -17.47
N THR A 102 4.12 -6.80 -18.08
CA THR A 102 3.64 -5.43 -18.10
C THR A 102 3.76 -4.89 -19.54
N PRO A 103 2.98 -3.87 -19.92
CA PRO A 103 3.10 -3.27 -21.26
C PRO A 103 4.50 -2.74 -21.58
N ILE A 104 5.28 -2.38 -20.55
CA ILE A 104 6.66 -1.85 -20.70
C ILE A 104 7.75 -2.88 -20.41
N GLY A 105 7.41 -4.16 -20.45
CA GLY A 105 8.34 -5.28 -20.32
C GLY A 105 8.03 -6.18 -19.11
N PRO A 106 8.48 -7.44 -19.17
CA PRO A 106 8.22 -8.41 -18.13
C PRO A 106 9.08 -8.18 -16.88
N LEU A 107 8.62 -8.75 -15.77
CA LEU A 107 9.34 -8.87 -14.50
C LEU A 107 9.49 -10.35 -14.17
N PRO A 108 10.72 -10.88 -14.05
CA PRO A 108 10.94 -12.26 -13.66
C PRO A 108 10.61 -12.48 -12.19
N ILE A 109 10.10 -13.67 -11.87
CA ILE A 109 9.90 -14.11 -10.49
C ILE A 109 11.23 -14.63 -9.92
N ASP A 110 11.54 -14.27 -8.68
CA ASP A 110 12.61 -14.90 -7.90
C ASP A 110 12.17 -16.32 -7.49
N ILE A 111 12.45 -17.28 -8.34
CA ILE A 111 12.03 -18.68 -8.16
C ILE A 111 12.66 -19.30 -6.93
N GLU A 112 13.91 -18.97 -6.62
CA GLU A 112 14.62 -19.50 -5.46
C GLU A 112 13.96 -19.04 -4.16
N THR A 113 13.80 -17.73 -4.00
CA THR A 113 13.13 -17.15 -2.81
C THR A 113 11.67 -17.63 -2.70
N THR A 114 10.92 -17.67 -3.80
CA THR A 114 9.53 -18.17 -3.80
C THR A 114 9.48 -19.62 -3.33
N ARG A 115 10.43 -20.45 -3.76
CA ARG A 115 10.54 -21.84 -3.31
C ARG A 115 10.91 -21.95 -1.83
N GLU A 116 11.83 -21.13 -1.34
CA GLU A 116 12.18 -21.07 0.09
C GLU A 116 10.96 -20.76 0.94
N LEU A 117 10.19 -19.73 0.54
CA LEU A 117 8.95 -19.34 1.24
C LEU A 117 7.91 -20.46 1.21
N LYS A 118 7.71 -21.11 0.06
CA LYS A 118 6.82 -22.25 -0.07
C LYS A 118 7.23 -23.41 0.86
N ASN A 119 8.53 -23.72 0.90
CA ASN A 119 9.07 -24.80 1.74
C ASN A 119 8.94 -24.52 3.24
N SER A 120 8.70 -23.28 3.67
CA SER A 120 8.39 -22.96 5.05
C SER A 120 7.06 -23.59 5.52
N GLY A 121 6.19 -23.99 4.59
CA GLY A 121 4.85 -24.52 4.87
C GLY A 121 3.84 -23.49 5.36
N GLN A 122 4.20 -22.20 5.36
CA GLN A 122 3.33 -21.12 5.84
C GLN A 122 2.55 -20.43 4.72
N PHE A 123 2.91 -20.66 3.47
CA PHE A 123 2.26 -20.07 2.29
C PHE A 123 1.53 -21.14 1.49
N VAL A 124 0.37 -20.76 0.96
CA VAL A 124 -0.30 -21.56 -0.08
C VAL A 124 0.09 -21.03 -1.47
N GLU A 125 -0.25 -21.77 -2.52
CA GLU A 125 -0.08 -21.31 -3.89
C GLU A 125 -1.43 -20.86 -4.45
N MET A 126 -1.46 -19.71 -5.11
CA MET A 126 -2.62 -19.28 -5.88
C MET A 126 -2.54 -19.84 -7.30
N ASP A 127 -3.67 -20.16 -7.88
CA ASP A 127 -3.75 -20.54 -9.28
C ASP A 127 -3.62 -19.29 -10.19
N LEU A 128 -3.41 -19.53 -11.49
CA LEU A 128 -3.19 -18.47 -12.46
C LEU A 128 -4.40 -17.51 -12.54
N GLN A 129 -5.63 -18.02 -12.45
CA GLN A 129 -6.82 -17.19 -12.54
C GLN A 129 -6.93 -16.25 -11.35
N THR A 130 -6.72 -16.76 -10.13
CA THR A 130 -6.67 -15.95 -8.90
C THR A 130 -5.60 -14.87 -8.99
N ASP A 131 -4.42 -15.23 -9.51
CA ASP A 131 -3.29 -14.31 -9.69
C ASP A 131 -3.63 -13.20 -10.71
N GLU A 132 -4.24 -13.56 -11.84
CA GLU A 132 -4.62 -12.61 -12.90
C GLU A 132 -5.84 -11.75 -12.56
N ASP A 133 -6.77 -12.23 -11.73
CA ASP A 133 -7.92 -11.46 -11.28
C ASP A 133 -7.56 -10.39 -10.23
N GLU A 134 -6.43 -10.57 -9.51
CA GLU A 134 -6.03 -9.64 -8.46
C GLU A 134 -5.26 -8.44 -9.01
N HIS A 135 -5.78 -7.25 -8.70
CA HIS A 135 -5.20 -5.98 -9.15
C HIS A 135 -4.18 -5.36 -8.18
N SER A 136 -4.28 -5.65 -6.88
CA SER A 136 -3.46 -4.99 -5.86
C SER A 136 -1.95 -5.17 -6.03
N ILE A 137 -1.53 -6.29 -6.63
CA ILE A 137 -0.13 -6.55 -6.99
C ILE A 137 0.17 -5.98 -8.38
N GLU A 138 -0.73 -6.21 -9.37
CA GLU A 138 -0.51 -5.76 -10.74
C GLU A 138 -0.30 -4.25 -10.85
N MET A 139 -1.04 -3.45 -10.09
CA MET A 139 -0.94 -1.99 -10.13
C MET A 139 0.44 -1.45 -9.71
N HIS A 140 1.27 -2.27 -9.09
CA HIS A 140 2.66 -1.92 -8.77
C HIS A 140 3.67 -2.31 -9.84
N LEU A 141 3.34 -3.29 -10.70
CA LEU A 141 4.29 -3.85 -11.66
C LEU A 141 4.83 -2.82 -12.66
N PRO A 142 3.99 -1.96 -13.28
CA PRO A 142 4.52 -0.95 -14.20
C PRO A 142 5.45 0.05 -13.52
N TYR A 143 5.13 0.50 -12.29
CA TYR A 143 6.02 1.37 -11.53
C TYR A 143 7.33 0.70 -11.16
N VAL A 144 7.30 -0.56 -10.69
CA VAL A 144 8.51 -1.34 -10.40
C VAL A 144 9.35 -1.48 -11.66
N ARG A 145 8.73 -1.86 -12.79
CA ARG A 145 9.44 -2.00 -14.06
C ARG A 145 10.09 -0.69 -14.51
N LYS A 146 9.40 0.46 -14.31
CA LYS A 146 9.89 1.79 -14.66
C LYS A 146 11.04 2.26 -13.77
N VAL A 147 10.88 2.18 -12.45
CA VAL A 147 11.89 2.68 -11.49
C VAL A 147 13.17 1.84 -11.53
N PHE A 148 13.06 0.56 -11.82
CA PHE A 148 14.20 -0.34 -11.98
C PHE A 148 14.61 -0.56 -13.45
N GLU A 149 14.26 0.35 -14.35
CA GLU A 149 14.65 0.29 -15.76
C GLU A 149 16.17 0.14 -15.92
N GLY A 150 16.61 -0.80 -16.79
CA GLY A 150 18.02 -1.09 -17.00
C GLY A 150 18.70 -1.89 -15.87
N LYS A 151 17.96 -2.28 -14.82
CA LYS A 151 18.49 -3.11 -13.73
C LYS A 151 17.98 -4.54 -13.84
N ASP A 152 18.83 -5.47 -13.44
CA ASP A 152 18.52 -6.91 -13.35
C ASP A 152 17.90 -7.19 -11.98
N ILE A 153 16.58 -7.18 -11.93
CA ILE A 153 15.80 -7.47 -10.73
C ILE A 153 14.82 -8.61 -10.97
N SER A 154 14.45 -9.29 -9.89
CA SER A 154 13.34 -10.22 -9.83
C SER A 154 12.33 -9.79 -8.77
N ILE A 155 11.09 -10.26 -8.89
CA ILE A 155 10.01 -9.94 -7.95
C ILE A 155 9.58 -11.17 -7.14
N VAL A 156 9.08 -10.91 -5.94
CA VAL A 156 8.44 -11.91 -5.07
C VAL A 156 7.05 -11.38 -4.71
N PRO A 157 6.02 -11.64 -5.54
CA PRO A 157 4.66 -11.23 -5.24
C PRO A 157 4.07 -12.13 -4.15
N ILE A 158 3.42 -11.50 -3.16
CA ILE A 158 2.74 -12.17 -2.05
C ILE A 158 1.33 -11.61 -1.95
N LEU A 159 0.34 -12.45 -2.14
CA LEU A 159 -1.06 -12.13 -1.90
C LEU A 159 -1.35 -12.34 -0.41
N VAL A 160 -1.74 -11.27 0.27
CA VAL A 160 -2.04 -11.27 1.72
C VAL A 160 -3.55 -11.32 1.92
N GLY A 161 -4.03 -12.37 2.57
CA GLY A 161 -5.45 -12.58 2.82
C GLY A 161 -5.98 -11.82 4.03
N ALA A 162 -7.20 -12.19 4.45
CA ALA A 162 -7.86 -11.64 5.64
C ALA A 162 -7.33 -12.33 6.90
N ILE A 163 -6.14 -11.96 7.31
CA ILE A 163 -5.43 -12.53 8.46
C ILE A 163 -5.65 -11.69 9.73
N ASP A 164 -5.43 -12.30 10.88
CA ASP A 164 -5.48 -11.62 12.18
C ASP A 164 -4.11 -11.03 12.58
N TYR A 165 -4.11 -10.29 13.68
CA TYR A 165 -2.92 -9.64 14.24
C TYR A 165 -1.76 -10.62 14.49
N ASP A 166 -2.04 -11.79 15.03
CA ASP A 166 -1.00 -12.78 15.35
C ASP A 166 -0.37 -13.35 14.08
N LYS A 167 -1.17 -13.57 13.03
CA LYS A 167 -0.67 -13.98 11.72
C LYS A 167 0.13 -12.88 11.04
N GLU A 168 -0.31 -11.60 11.14
CA GLU A 168 0.48 -10.47 10.65
C GLU A 168 1.88 -10.44 11.29
N VAL A 169 1.95 -10.63 12.62
CA VAL A 169 3.23 -10.74 13.34
C VAL A 169 4.04 -11.94 12.89
N ALA A 170 3.40 -13.10 12.70
CA ALA A 170 4.07 -14.33 12.29
C ALA A 170 4.68 -14.22 10.88
N TYR A 171 3.89 -13.76 9.89
CA TYR A 171 4.39 -13.50 8.53
C TYR A 171 5.46 -12.41 8.52
N GLY A 172 5.29 -11.35 9.31
CA GLY A 172 6.29 -10.31 9.46
C GLY A 172 7.63 -10.84 9.95
N LYS A 173 7.64 -11.68 11.00
CA LYS A 173 8.85 -12.34 11.49
C LYS A 173 9.53 -13.20 10.42
N LEU A 174 8.73 -13.90 9.62
CA LEU A 174 9.21 -14.75 8.55
C LEU A 174 9.86 -13.95 7.41
N LEU A 175 9.31 -12.77 7.10
CA LEU A 175 9.82 -11.89 6.05
C LEU A 175 10.92 -10.93 6.51
N ALA A 176 11.11 -10.73 7.82
CA ALA A 176 12.10 -9.82 8.38
C ALA A 176 13.54 -10.08 7.90
N PRO A 177 14.03 -11.34 7.78
CA PRO A 177 15.38 -11.62 7.27
C PRO A 177 15.59 -11.12 5.83
N TYR A 178 14.55 -11.17 4.99
CA TYR A 178 14.62 -10.65 3.61
C TYR A 178 14.63 -9.12 3.61
N LEU A 179 13.77 -8.49 4.42
CA LEU A 179 13.73 -7.03 4.54
C LEU A 179 15.07 -6.44 5.05
N ALA A 180 15.80 -7.19 5.87
CA ALA A 180 17.11 -6.81 6.39
C ALA A 180 18.22 -6.81 5.33
N ARG A 181 18.07 -7.53 4.21
CA ARG A 181 19.10 -7.68 3.16
C ARG A 181 19.26 -6.38 2.38
N ASP A 182 20.50 -6.05 2.02
CA ASP A 182 20.80 -4.83 1.26
C ASP A 182 20.36 -4.92 -0.21
N ASP A 183 20.19 -6.12 -0.73
CA ASP A 183 19.74 -6.39 -2.11
C ASP A 183 18.22 -6.53 -2.27
N THR A 184 17.45 -6.28 -1.20
CA THR A 184 16.00 -6.54 -1.17
C THR A 184 15.21 -5.29 -0.81
N PHE A 185 14.12 -5.08 -1.52
CA PHE A 185 13.18 -3.97 -1.34
C PHE A 185 11.75 -4.49 -1.21
N PHE A 186 10.89 -3.77 -0.46
CA PHE A 186 9.48 -4.14 -0.26
C PHE A 186 8.54 -3.05 -0.78
N VAL A 187 7.52 -3.45 -1.53
CA VAL A 187 6.38 -2.63 -1.92
C VAL A 187 5.16 -3.16 -1.18
N VAL A 188 4.54 -2.31 -0.36
CA VAL A 188 3.32 -2.63 0.38
C VAL A 188 2.16 -1.87 -0.23
N SER A 189 1.20 -2.62 -0.71
CA SER A 189 0.09 -2.13 -1.51
C SER A 189 -1.10 -1.78 -0.64
N SER A 190 -1.54 -0.51 -0.65
CA SER A 190 -2.73 -0.08 0.08
C SER A 190 -3.32 1.22 -0.43
N ASP A 191 -4.60 1.20 -0.79
CA ASP A 191 -5.41 2.41 -0.73
C ASP A 191 -5.89 2.64 0.71
N PHE A 192 -6.26 3.90 1.03
CA PHE A 192 -6.78 4.29 2.32
C PHE A 192 -8.32 4.33 2.31
N CYS A 193 -8.95 5.26 2.97
CA CYS A 193 -10.41 5.28 3.14
C CYS A 193 -11.17 5.19 1.81
N HIS A 194 -12.04 4.19 1.68
CA HIS A 194 -13.06 4.10 0.64
C HIS A 194 -14.37 4.61 1.25
N TRP A 195 -14.68 5.88 1.03
CA TRP A 195 -15.83 6.53 1.62
C TRP A 195 -17.00 6.67 0.66
N GLY A 196 -18.20 6.45 1.15
CA GLY A 196 -19.46 6.67 0.46
C GLY A 196 -20.42 5.48 0.54
N LEU A 197 -21.66 5.72 0.16
CA LEU A 197 -22.71 4.69 0.22
C LEU A 197 -22.40 3.46 -0.64
N ARG A 198 -21.73 3.64 -1.79
CA ARG A 198 -21.32 2.53 -2.64
C ARG A 198 -20.30 1.59 -1.99
N PHE A 199 -19.53 2.11 -1.02
CA PHE A 199 -18.57 1.34 -0.24
C PHE A 199 -19.14 0.89 1.10
N GLN A 200 -20.41 1.20 1.38
CA GLN A 200 -21.09 0.93 2.66
C GLN A 200 -20.34 1.51 3.86
N TYR A 201 -19.60 2.60 3.65
CA TYR A 201 -18.81 3.26 4.67
C TYR A 201 -19.01 4.77 4.61
N THR A 202 -19.66 5.33 5.64
CA THR A 202 -20.04 6.75 5.73
C THR A 202 -19.68 7.35 7.09
N PHE A 203 -18.60 6.88 7.66
CA PHE A 203 -18.06 7.37 8.92
C PHE A 203 -17.73 8.86 8.79
N TYR A 204 -18.11 9.65 9.80
CA TYR A 204 -17.96 11.09 9.80
C TYR A 204 -17.63 11.59 11.19
N TYR A 205 -16.56 12.36 11.31
CA TYR A 205 -16.23 13.16 12.47
C TYR A 205 -16.93 14.51 12.36
N PRO A 206 -17.90 14.85 13.25
CA PRO A 206 -18.53 16.19 13.27
C PRO A 206 -17.54 17.31 13.59
N GLN A 207 -16.47 16.97 14.31
CA GLN A 207 -15.30 17.81 14.57
C GLN A 207 -14.03 16.95 14.42
N PRO A 208 -12.91 17.54 13.98
CA PRO A 208 -11.66 16.79 13.86
C PRO A 208 -11.20 16.29 15.24
N PRO A 209 -10.62 15.08 15.32
CA PRO A 209 -10.02 14.59 16.56
C PRO A 209 -8.77 15.43 16.94
N PRO A 210 -8.46 15.56 18.26
CA PRO A 210 -9.22 15.01 19.38
C PRO A 210 -10.49 15.82 19.67
N SER A 211 -11.63 15.14 19.82
CA SER A 211 -12.92 15.75 20.11
C SER A 211 -13.77 14.85 21.02
N ASP A 212 -14.51 15.46 21.94
CA ASP A 212 -15.50 14.74 22.77
C ASP A 212 -16.79 14.42 22.02
N ILE A 213 -16.97 14.95 20.81
CA ILE A 213 -18.14 14.67 19.98
C ILE A 213 -17.92 13.32 19.28
N PRO A 214 -18.80 12.32 19.54
CA PRO A 214 -18.64 11.01 18.92
C PRO A 214 -18.83 11.06 17.41
N PRO A 215 -18.11 10.20 16.66
CA PRO A 215 -18.32 10.06 15.23
C PRO A 215 -19.72 9.50 14.95
N VAL A 216 -20.25 9.83 13.79
CA VAL A 216 -21.55 9.34 13.31
C VAL A 216 -21.41 8.64 11.95
N ARG A 217 -22.40 7.85 11.55
CA ARG A 217 -22.54 7.36 10.18
C ARG A 217 -23.59 8.19 9.47
N LEU A 218 -23.20 8.77 8.33
CA LEU A 218 -24.14 9.56 7.53
C LEU A 218 -25.05 8.64 6.72
N SER A 219 -26.31 9.05 6.54
CA SER A 219 -27.31 8.32 5.78
C SER A 219 -28.12 9.29 4.90
N ARG A 220 -28.75 8.77 3.85
CA ARG A 220 -29.68 9.56 3.03
C ARG A 220 -30.99 9.88 3.74
N ALA A 221 -31.35 9.07 4.73
CA ALA A 221 -32.62 9.19 5.46
C ALA A 221 -32.54 10.24 6.57
N ASP A 222 -31.34 10.53 7.06
CA ASP A 222 -31.13 11.47 8.16
C ASP A 222 -30.86 12.88 7.63
N PRO A 223 -31.29 13.94 8.35
CA PRO A 223 -30.89 15.29 8.00
C PRO A 223 -29.38 15.44 8.10
N SER A 224 -28.81 16.15 7.14
CA SER A 224 -27.35 16.45 7.17
C SER A 224 -26.99 17.19 8.46
N PRO A 225 -25.95 16.75 9.19
CA PRO A 225 -25.47 17.44 10.37
C PRO A 225 -25.14 18.91 10.07
N ALA A 226 -25.47 19.82 10.99
CA ALA A 226 -25.11 21.23 10.84
C ALA A 226 -23.59 21.44 10.71
N SER A 227 -22.81 20.55 11.34
CA SER A 227 -21.34 20.51 11.26
C SER A 227 -20.75 20.36 9.85
N LEU A 228 -21.53 19.88 8.86
CA LEU A 228 -21.05 19.77 7.48
C LEU A 228 -20.65 21.13 6.87
N LYS A 229 -21.16 22.23 7.38
CA LYS A 229 -20.78 23.58 6.93
C LYS A 229 -19.37 23.95 7.38
N ASP A 230 -19.01 23.59 8.60
CA ASP A 230 -17.74 23.96 9.22
C ASP A 230 -16.68 22.86 9.07
N HIS A 231 -17.12 21.59 8.98
CA HIS A 231 -16.26 20.44 8.79
C HIS A 231 -16.84 19.53 7.68
N PRO A 232 -16.51 19.77 6.39
CA PRO A 232 -17.06 19.01 5.29
C PRO A 232 -16.58 17.56 5.28
N ILE A 233 -17.31 16.68 4.59
CA ILE A 233 -17.04 15.23 4.57
C ILE A 233 -15.60 14.92 4.17
N HIS A 234 -15.08 15.57 3.13
CA HIS A 234 -13.70 15.34 2.69
C HIS A 234 -12.66 15.70 3.76
N ALA A 235 -12.92 16.71 4.60
CA ALA A 235 -12.05 17.07 5.73
C ALA A 235 -12.11 16.00 6.83
N SER A 236 -13.30 15.45 7.10
CA SER A 236 -13.47 14.32 8.02
C SER A 236 -12.76 13.05 7.52
N ILE A 237 -12.82 12.76 6.20
CA ILE A 237 -12.06 11.65 5.60
C ILE A 237 -10.56 11.88 5.79
N SER A 238 -10.08 13.10 5.52
CA SER A 238 -8.68 13.45 5.72
C SER A 238 -8.26 13.29 7.18
N ALA A 239 -9.06 13.76 8.13
CA ALA A 239 -8.76 13.60 9.56
C ALA A 239 -8.70 12.12 9.97
N LEU A 240 -9.62 11.30 9.47
CA LEU A 240 -9.64 9.86 9.71
C LEU A 240 -8.38 9.16 9.18
N ASP A 241 -7.98 9.45 7.95
CA ASP A 241 -6.79 8.83 7.35
C ASP A 241 -5.49 9.34 7.99
N HIS A 242 -5.40 10.64 8.30
CA HIS A 242 -4.22 11.19 8.99
C HIS A 242 -4.05 10.61 10.39
N GLU A 243 -5.13 10.30 11.11
CA GLU A 243 -5.04 9.57 12.38
C GLU A 243 -4.34 8.22 12.19
N ALA A 244 -4.71 7.44 11.16
CA ALA A 244 -4.01 6.19 10.85
C ALA A 244 -2.55 6.43 10.46
N MET A 245 -2.29 7.45 9.64
CA MET A 245 -0.93 7.80 9.21
C MET A 245 -0.03 8.20 10.38
N GLU A 246 -0.56 8.97 11.34
CA GLU A 246 0.17 9.35 12.57
C GLU A 246 0.51 8.13 13.42
N LEU A 247 -0.43 7.22 13.64
CA LEU A 247 -0.19 5.98 14.39
C LEU A 247 0.85 5.06 13.74
N LEU A 248 0.98 5.11 12.42
CA LEU A 248 1.97 4.35 11.65
C LEU A 248 3.32 5.05 11.54
N THR A 249 3.43 6.34 11.89
CA THR A 249 4.66 7.12 11.77
C THR A 249 5.71 6.67 12.80
N MET A 250 6.92 6.44 12.35
CA MET A 250 8.04 6.05 13.20
C MET A 250 9.26 6.94 12.96
N PRO A 251 9.88 7.53 14.02
CA PRO A 251 9.32 7.68 15.36
C PRO A 251 8.11 8.62 15.40
N PRO A 252 7.36 8.78 16.52
CA PRO A 252 7.74 8.39 17.88
C PRO A 252 7.40 6.95 18.26
N PHE A 253 6.50 6.29 17.53
CA PHE A 253 6.14 4.91 17.84
C PHE A 253 7.26 3.92 17.50
N THR A 254 7.36 2.86 18.29
CA THR A 254 8.05 1.63 17.86
C THR A 254 7.14 0.87 16.89
N ALA A 255 7.71 -0.02 16.08
CA ALA A 255 6.91 -0.80 15.14
C ALA A 255 5.84 -1.67 15.83
N SER A 256 6.13 -2.21 17.02
CA SER A 256 5.13 -2.96 17.81
C SER A 256 4.02 -2.06 18.34
N GLN A 257 4.34 -0.86 18.80
CA GLN A 257 3.33 0.11 19.23
C GLN A 257 2.46 0.58 18.05
N ALA A 258 3.09 0.96 16.94
CA ALA A 258 2.37 1.35 15.72
C ALA A 258 1.40 0.24 15.26
N HIS A 259 1.82 -1.02 15.27
CA HIS A 259 0.98 -2.16 14.91
C HIS A 259 -0.22 -2.30 15.86
N HIS A 260 0.02 -2.23 17.18
CA HIS A 260 -1.04 -2.32 18.17
C HIS A 260 -2.05 -1.17 18.03
N GLU A 261 -1.56 0.07 18.00
CA GLU A 261 -2.41 1.27 17.91
C GLU A 261 -3.19 1.30 16.59
N PHE A 262 -2.58 0.93 15.49
CA PHE A 262 -3.25 0.81 14.19
C PHE A 262 -4.37 -0.26 14.23
N SER A 263 -4.12 -1.40 14.87
CA SER A 263 -5.14 -2.45 15.08
C SER A 263 -6.32 -1.92 15.92
N GLN A 264 -6.06 -1.17 17.00
CA GLN A 264 -7.11 -0.55 17.82
C GLN A 264 -7.89 0.52 17.04
N TYR A 265 -7.19 1.34 16.26
CA TYR A 265 -7.80 2.31 15.36
C TYR A 265 -8.76 1.63 14.37
N LEU A 266 -8.35 0.57 13.70
CA LEU A 266 -9.19 -0.18 12.76
C LEU A 266 -10.39 -0.84 13.46
N ALA A 267 -10.19 -1.36 14.68
CA ALA A 267 -11.28 -1.92 15.48
C ALA A 267 -12.35 -0.88 15.83
N ARG A 268 -11.93 0.35 16.12
CA ARG A 268 -12.82 1.46 16.51
C ARG A 268 -13.51 2.11 15.31
N THR A 269 -12.76 2.42 14.27
CA THR A 269 -13.26 3.23 13.13
C THR A 269 -13.87 2.38 12.02
N LYS A 270 -13.43 1.12 11.89
CA LYS A 270 -13.71 0.27 10.73
C LYS A 270 -13.30 0.92 9.41
N ASN A 271 -12.25 1.77 9.43
CA ASN A 271 -11.77 2.41 8.20
C ASN A 271 -11.41 1.35 7.15
N THR A 272 -11.78 1.64 5.94
CA THR A 272 -11.71 0.73 4.78
C THR A 272 -10.34 0.73 4.11
N ILE A 273 -9.27 0.75 4.92
CA ILE A 273 -7.89 0.62 4.44
C ILE A 273 -7.71 -0.81 3.93
N CYS A 274 -7.69 -1.00 2.58
CA CYS A 274 -7.67 -2.32 1.98
C CYS A 274 -6.36 -3.07 2.26
N GLY A 275 -5.23 -2.38 2.28
CA GLY A 275 -3.91 -2.94 2.60
C GLY A 275 -3.58 -3.04 4.09
N ARG A 276 -4.56 -2.99 4.99
CA ARG A 276 -4.31 -3.09 6.44
C ARG A 276 -3.48 -4.30 6.84
N HIS A 277 -3.72 -5.46 6.23
CA HIS A 277 -2.98 -6.69 6.52
C HIS A 277 -1.56 -6.70 5.93
N PRO A 278 -1.32 -6.31 4.65
CA PRO A 278 0.03 -6.05 4.15
C PRO A 278 0.84 -5.07 5.02
N ILE A 279 0.20 -3.98 5.48
CA ILE A 279 0.81 -3.01 6.40
C ILE A 279 1.12 -3.70 7.75
N GLY A 280 0.20 -4.50 8.30
CA GLY A 280 0.40 -5.27 9.53
C GLY A 280 1.59 -6.24 9.41
N VAL A 281 1.72 -6.95 8.29
CA VAL A 281 2.87 -7.81 8.00
C VAL A 281 4.19 -7.01 7.97
N LEU A 282 4.20 -5.85 7.31
CA LEU A 282 5.35 -4.96 7.32
C LEU A 282 5.73 -4.54 8.75
N LEU A 283 4.75 -4.11 9.56
CA LEU A 283 4.97 -3.72 10.96
C LEU A 283 5.51 -4.88 11.80
N GLY A 284 5.01 -6.10 11.59
CA GLY A 284 5.52 -7.31 12.20
C GLY A 284 7.01 -7.57 11.85
N ALA A 285 7.39 -7.35 10.59
CA ALA A 285 8.77 -7.46 10.14
C ALA A 285 9.66 -6.38 10.76
N LEU A 286 9.21 -5.12 10.75
CA LEU A 286 9.93 -4.00 11.37
C LEU A 286 10.11 -4.20 12.87
N ALA A 287 9.10 -4.70 13.58
CA ALA A 287 9.19 -5.02 15.01
C ALA A 287 10.21 -6.13 15.29
N ALA A 288 10.30 -7.14 14.41
CA ALA A 288 11.33 -8.17 14.53
C ALA A 288 12.74 -7.60 14.34
N LEU A 289 12.94 -6.72 13.35
CA LEU A 289 14.22 -6.06 13.08
C LEU A 289 14.58 -5.04 14.18
N GLN A 290 13.60 -4.35 14.73
CA GLN A 290 13.82 -3.41 15.83
C GLN A 290 14.33 -4.11 17.09
N ARG A 291 13.85 -5.33 17.39
CA ARG A 291 14.42 -6.17 18.46
C ARG A 291 15.86 -6.62 18.20
N GLN A 292 16.30 -6.58 16.93
CA GLN A 292 17.68 -6.87 16.51
C GLN A 292 18.56 -5.59 16.44
N GLY A 293 18.05 -4.47 16.92
CA GLY A 293 18.80 -3.20 17.00
C GLY A 293 18.66 -2.28 15.78
N LYS A 294 17.79 -2.59 14.81
CA LYS A 294 17.47 -1.65 13.72
C LYS A 294 16.56 -0.53 14.25
N ALA A 295 16.66 0.64 13.65
CA ALA A 295 15.86 1.81 14.00
C ALA A 295 14.98 2.25 12.81
N PRO A 296 13.85 1.59 12.57
CA PRO A 296 13.02 1.91 11.42
C PRO A 296 12.43 3.30 11.53
N LYS A 297 12.42 4.00 10.39
CA LYS A 297 11.73 5.28 10.20
C LYS A 297 10.70 5.10 9.10
N LEU A 298 9.43 5.35 9.42
CA LEU A 298 8.35 5.41 8.45
C LEU A 298 7.89 6.86 8.32
N LYS A 299 7.93 7.39 7.11
CA LYS A 299 7.52 8.76 6.82
C LYS A 299 6.54 8.80 5.65
N TRP A 300 5.42 9.49 5.86
CA TRP A 300 4.45 9.79 4.80
C TRP A 300 4.95 10.97 3.98
N VAL A 301 4.80 10.87 2.67
CA VAL A 301 5.30 11.86 1.69
C VAL A 301 4.21 12.41 0.79
N ARG A 302 3.03 11.77 0.75
CA ARG A 302 1.87 12.26 0.01
C ARG A 302 0.57 11.70 0.56
N TYR A 303 -0.47 12.53 0.52
CA TYR A 303 -1.87 12.15 0.75
C TYR A 303 -2.76 12.85 -0.26
N GLU A 304 -3.67 12.11 -0.87
CA GLU A 304 -4.65 12.63 -1.83
C GLU A 304 -5.98 11.92 -1.68
N GLN A 305 -7.04 12.54 -2.19
CA GLN A 305 -8.37 11.94 -2.32
C GLN A 305 -8.80 11.98 -3.79
N SER A 306 -9.49 10.94 -4.27
CA SER A 306 -9.97 10.88 -5.65
C SER A 306 -10.99 11.99 -5.97
N SER A 307 -11.72 12.46 -4.97
CA SER A 307 -12.66 13.58 -5.04
C SER A 307 -12.94 14.16 -3.66
N GLN A 308 -13.35 15.43 -3.60
CA GLN A 308 -13.80 16.08 -2.38
C GLN A 308 -15.30 15.79 -2.16
N CYS A 309 -15.61 14.87 -1.25
CA CYS A 309 -16.99 14.61 -0.83
C CYS A 309 -17.57 15.79 -0.06
N MET A 310 -18.67 16.32 -0.55
CA MET A 310 -19.45 17.41 0.08
C MET A 310 -20.79 16.92 0.58
N THR A 311 -21.35 15.89 -0.02
CA THR A 311 -22.66 15.32 0.29
C THR A 311 -22.58 13.82 0.53
N VAL A 312 -23.58 13.24 1.19
CA VAL A 312 -23.68 11.79 1.42
C VAL A 312 -23.81 10.97 0.11
N ARG A 313 -24.10 11.62 -1.00
CA ARG A 313 -24.20 10.98 -2.34
C ARG A 313 -22.86 10.82 -3.01
N ASP A 314 -21.87 11.56 -2.56
CA ASP A 314 -20.51 11.53 -3.10
C ASP A 314 -19.77 10.27 -2.61
N SER A 315 -18.67 9.97 -3.27
CA SER A 315 -17.77 8.90 -2.86
C SER A 315 -16.34 9.25 -3.20
N SER A 316 -15.40 8.79 -2.39
CA SER A 316 -13.97 9.03 -2.58
C SER A 316 -13.16 7.83 -2.14
N VAL A 317 -11.99 7.65 -2.75
CA VAL A 317 -10.92 6.76 -2.27
C VAL A 317 -9.72 7.62 -1.95
N SER A 318 -9.06 7.35 -0.84
CA SER A 318 -7.87 8.08 -0.42
C SER A 318 -6.60 7.31 -0.78
N TYR A 319 -5.55 8.05 -1.08
CA TYR A 319 -4.23 7.55 -1.47
C TYR A 319 -3.17 8.13 -0.56
N ALA A 320 -2.38 7.27 0.07
CA ALA A 320 -1.29 7.67 0.92
C ALA A 320 0.00 6.98 0.48
N SER A 321 1.09 7.74 0.42
CA SER A 321 2.41 7.26 0.01
C SER A 321 3.42 7.50 1.11
N ALA A 322 4.18 6.45 1.45
CA ALA A 322 5.21 6.50 2.48
C ALA A 322 6.46 5.73 2.06
N PHE A 323 7.56 6.03 2.72
CA PHE A 323 8.76 5.20 2.68
C PHE A 323 9.16 4.74 4.08
N VAL A 324 9.89 3.64 4.12
CA VAL A 324 10.53 3.09 5.33
C VAL A 324 12.01 2.95 5.08
N LYS A 325 12.82 3.37 6.07
CA LYS A 325 14.28 3.17 6.09
C LYS A 325 14.78 2.83 7.47
N PHE A 326 15.99 2.30 7.58
CA PHE A 326 16.74 2.08 8.82
C PHE A 326 18.24 2.04 8.62
#